data_0354a752031cf4acab9cf412fd183fbe
#
_entry.id   0354a752031cf4acab9cf412fd183fbe
#
_cell.length_a   1.000
_cell.length_b   1.000
_cell.length_c   1.000
_cell.angle_alpha   90.00
_cell.angle_beta   90.00
_cell.angle_gamma   90.00
#
_symmetry.space_group_name_H-M   'P 1'
#
loop_
_entity.id
_entity.type
_entity.pdbx_description
1 polymer ?
#
loop_
_entity_poly.entity_id
_entity_poly.type
_entity_poly.pdbx_seq_one_letter_code
_entity_poly.pdbx_strand_id
1 'polypeptide(L)'
;MSLPASCGLCLLCLITLLSACNPFAPALEEGDPFGTLLGDPATIDGFFANFEAAYELRDISLYEQLLDSTFTFTYFDFDIQVEKQWGFSQEIESTRRLFQNAGLIQLQWNQIISQTLFEDSTQARIVRSFSLTINLEGGDVFRGDGNVNFILSRSAEGQAWKLLRWRDESEL
;
A
#
# COMPACT_ATOMS: atom_id res chain seq x y z
N MET A 1 -38.93 64.22 -22.59
CA MET A 1 -37.87 63.91 -21.65
C MET A 1 -37.50 62.45 -21.85
N SER A 2 -36.46 62.19 -22.63
CA SER A 2 -35.97 60.85 -22.98
C SER A 2 -34.84 60.46 -21.99
N LEU A 3 -35.04 59.36 -21.26
CA LEU A 3 -34.01 58.78 -20.41
C LEU A 3 -32.87 58.17 -21.27
N PRO A 4 -31.60 58.31 -20.92
CA PRO A 4 -30.51 57.80 -21.71
C PRO A 4 -30.41 56.28 -21.57
N ALA A 5 -30.33 55.63 -22.71
CA ALA A 5 -30.19 54.16 -22.86
C ALA A 5 -28.86 53.57 -22.28
N SER A 6 -27.97 54.42 -21.74
CA SER A 6 -26.67 54.04 -21.17
C SER A 6 -26.72 53.31 -19.83
N CYS A 7 -27.82 53.47 -19.06
CA CYS A 7 -27.88 52.92 -17.70
C CYS A 7 -28.25 51.43 -17.66
N GLY A 8 -28.96 50.95 -18.68
CA GLY A 8 -29.38 49.55 -18.79
C GLY A 8 -28.24 48.58 -19.10
N LEU A 9 -27.25 49.02 -19.87
CA LEU A 9 -26.12 48.19 -20.28
C LEU A 9 -25.10 47.97 -19.12
N CYS A 10 -24.92 48.99 -18.27
CA CYS A 10 -24.07 48.85 -17.07
C CYS A 10 -24.68 47.91 -16.01
N LEU A 11 -26.02 47.90 -15.87
CA LEU A 11 -26.70 47.03 -14.91
C LEU A 11 -26.65 45.55 -15.37
N LEU A 12 -26.71 45.30 -16.66
CA LEU A 12 -26.62 43.94 -17.23
C LEU A 12 -25.20 43.36 -17.10
N CYS A 13 -24.13 44.16 -17.25
CA CYS A 13 -22.75 43.74 -17.03
C CYS A 13 -22.44 43.47 -15.54
N LEU A 14 -23.10 44.13 -14.61
CA LEU A 14 -22.85 43.92 -13.17
C LEU A 14 -23.45 42.60 -12.68
N ILE A 15 -24.56 42.13 -13.30
CA ILE A 15 -25.21 40.87 -12.91
C ILE A 15 -24.42 39.64 -13.40
N THR A 16 -23.67 39.75 -14.50
CA THR A 16 -22.89 38.62 -15.05
C THR A 16 -21.59 38.39 -14.27
N LEU A 17 -21.11 39.35 -13.49
CA LEU A 17 -19.89 39.19 -12.68
C LEU A 17 -20.15 38.46 -11.34
N LEU A 18 -21.40 38.31 -10.91
CA LEU A 18 -21.74 37.63 -9.65
C LEU A 18 -21.92 36.11 -9.79
N SER A 19 -21.85 35.57 -11.01
CA SER A 19 -22.03 34.14 -11.26
C SER A 19 -20.76 33.30 -11.16
N ALA A 20 -19.60 33.89 -10.84
CA ALA A 20 -18.32 33.24 -10.87
C ALA A 20 -17.90 32.61 -9.51
N CYS A 21 -18.64 32.86 -8.43
CA CYS A 21 -18.37 32.15 -7.16
C CYS A 21 -19.50 31.15 -6.91
N ASN A 22 -19.21 29.86 -7.10
CA ASN A 22 -20.10 28.81 -6.62
C ASN A 22 -19.81 28.57 -5.12
N PRO A 23 -20.65 29.10 -4.18
CA PRO A 23 -20.40 28.93 -2.73
C PRO A 23 -20.58 27.48 -2.25
N PHE A 24 -21.02 26.59 -3.13
CA PHE A 24 -21.17 25.15 -2.88
C PHE A 24 -20.14 24.30 -3.62
N ALA A 25 -19.15 24.92 -4.29
CA ALA A 25 -18.03 24.15 -4.80
C ALA A 25 -17.29 23.57 -3.59
N PRO A 26 -17.15 22.24 -3.47
CA PRO A 26 -16.32 21.68 -2.42
C PRO A 26 -14.92 22.26 -2.57
N ALA A 27 -14.32 22.71 -1.46
CA ALA A 27 -12.93 23.09 -1.46
C ALA A 27 -12.13 21.91 -2.01
N LEU A 28 -11.23 22.16 -2.96
CA LEU A 28 -10.23 21.16 -3.34
C LEU A 28 -9.42 20.94 -2.06
N GLU A 29 -9.57 19.74 -1.47
CA GLU A 29 -8.66 19.34 -0.42
C GLU A 29 -7.26 19.33 -1.04
N GLU A 30 -6.40 20.25 -0.60
CA GLU A 30 -4.96 20.26 -0.90
C GLU A 30 -4.29 19.14 -0.09
N GLY A 31 -4.73 17.89 -0.29
CA GLY A 31 -4.18 16.68 0.29
C GLY A 31 -3.81 15.74 -0.84
N ASP A 32 -2.74 15.00 -0.63
CA ASP A 32 -2.44 13.86 -1.48
C ASP A 32 -3.65 12.89 -1.40
N PRO A 33 -4.43 12.70 -2.49
CA PRO A 33 -5.60 11.80 -2.45
C PRO A 33 -5.20 10.35 -2.13
N PHE A 34 -3.92 10.00 -2.24
CA PHE A 34 -3.36 8.71 -1.85
C PHE A 34 -2.84 8.71 -0.41
N GLY A 35 -2.55 9.87 0.19
CA GLY A 35 -2.07 9.99 1.57
C GLY A 35 -3.06 9.48 2.62
N THR A 36 -4.36 9.42 2.29
CA THR A 36 -5.39 8.84 3.15
C THR A 36 -5.56 7.33 2.97
N LEU A 37 -4.99 6.75 1.91
CA LEU A 37 -5.04 5.30 1.63
C LEU A 37 -3.85 4.56 2.25
N LEU A 38 -2.77 5.26 2.56
CA LEU A 38 -1.57 4.67 3.13
C LEU A 38 -1.57 4.83 4.65
N GLY A 39 -1.09 3.80 5.34
CA GLY A 39 -0.88 3.82 6.79
C GLY A 39 0.38 4.59 7.16
N ASP A 40 0.46 5.04 8.43
CA ASP A 40 1.67 5.66 8.97
C ASP A 40 2.83 4.65 8.97
N PRO A 41 3.87 4.84 8.17
CA PRO A 41 4.96 3.88 8.03
C PRO A 41 5.80 3.71 9.32
N ALA A 42 5.69 4.61 10.29
CA ALA A 42 6.35 4.49 11.59
C ALA A 42 5.65 3.50 12.52
N THR A 43 4.44 3.07 12.20
CA THR A 43 3.67 2.07 12.96
C THR A 43 3.69 0.70 12.28
N ILE A 44 3.61 -0.37 13.05
CA ILE A 44 3.51 -1.74 12.52
C ILE A 44 2.22 -1.93 11.73
N ASP A 45 1.10 -1.40 12.23
CA ASP A 45 -0.19 -1.48 11.52
C ASP A 45 -0.14 -0.72 10.19
N GLY A 46 0.51 0.45 10.17
CA GLY A 46 0.73 1.21 8.94
C GLY A 46 1.63 0.50 7.94
N PHE A 47 2.66 -0.22 8.39
CA PHE A 47 3.46 -1.09 7.53
C PHE A 47 2.59 -2.14 6.83
N PHE A 48 1.74 -2.85 7.58
CA PHE A 48 0.84 -3.88 7.02
C PHE A 48 -0.20 -3.28 6.07
N ALA A 49 -0.76 -2.11 6.39
CA ALA A 49 -1.68 -1.40 5.49
C ALA A 49 -0.99 -1.01 4.18
N ASN A 50 0.24 -0.51 4.24
CA ASN A 50 1.03 -0.16 3.05
C ASN A 50 1.42 -1.39 2.23
N PHE A 51 1.70 -2.52 2.87
CA PHE A 51 1.98 -3.78 2.19
C PHE A 51 0.74 -4.28 1.43
N GLU A 52 -0.44 -4.26 2.06
CA GLU A 52 -1.72 -4.59 1.44
C GLU A 52 -1.99 -3.68 0.24
N ALA A 53 -1.85 -2.36 0.42
CA ALA A 53 -2.02 -1.38 -0.65
C ALA A 53 -1.05 -1.62 -1.83
N ALA A 54 0.22 -1.96 -1.57
CA ALA A 54 1.20 -2.26 -2.61
C ALA A 54 0.78 -3.46 -3.47
N TYR A 55 0.24 -4.50 -2.85
CA TYR A 55 -0.26 -5.69 -3.54
C TYR A 55 -1.55 -5.41 -4.32
N GLU A 56 -2.54 -4.78 -3.69
CA GLU A 56 -3.85 -4.51 -4.31
C GLU A 56 -3.74 -3.51 -5.47
N LEU A 57 -2.92 -2.48 -5.33
CA LEU A 57 -2.63 -1.50 -6.38
C LEU A 57 -1.60 -2.04 -7.40
N ARG A 58 -0.94 -3.15 -7.09
CA ARG A 58 0.16 -3.72 -7.89
C ARG A 58 1.27 -2.70 -8.12
N ASP A 59 1.54 -1.90 -7.08
CA ASP A 59 2.56 -0.85 -7.11
C ASP A 59 3.90 -1.39 -6.61
N ILE A 60 4.77 -1.75 -7.57
CA ILE A 60 6.10 -2.27 -7.26
C ILE A 60 6.99 -1.23 -6.59
N SER A 61 6.78 0.07 -6.85
CA SER A 61 7.58 1.13 -6.24
C SER A 61 7.23 1.29 -4.76
N LEU A 62 5.94 1.19 -4.41
CA LEU A 62 5.50 1.16 -3.02
C LEU A 62 6.02 -0.09 -2.31
N TYR A 63 5.91 -1.26 -2.95
CA TYR A 63 6.42 -2.52 -2.39
C TYR A 63 7.92 -2.46 -2.10
N GLU A 64 8.72 -1.96 -3.05
CA GLU A 64 10.17 -1.82 -2.92
C GLU A 64 10.57 -0.95 -1.72
N GLN A 65 9.80 0.11 -1.43
CA GLN A 65 10.05 0.99 -0.28
C GLN A 65 9.82 0.30 1.07
N LEU A 66 8.99 -0.75 1.10
CA LEU A 66 8.69 -1.51 2.32
C LEU A 66 9.80 -2.52 2.66
N LEU A 67 10.69 -2.85 1.73
CA LEU A 67 11.75 -3.81 1.96
C LEU A 67 13.03 -3.13 2.44
N ASP A 68 13.73 -3.80 3.36
CA ASP A 68 15.12 -3.45 3.69
C ASP A 68 16.06 -3.87 2.56
N SER A 69 17.12 -3.12 2.32
CA SER A 69 18.11 -3.42 1.26
C SER A 69 18.82 -4.77 1.47
N THR A 70 18.82 -5.28 2.70
CA THR A 70 19.38 -6.58 3.09
C THR A 70 18.30 -7.65 3.28
N PHE A 71 17.09 -7.40 2.74
CA PHE A 71 15.95 -8.31 2.83
C PHE A 71 16.29 -9.75 2.41
N THR A 72 15.72 -10.71 3.15
CA THR A 72 15.76 -12.13 2.81
C THR A 72 14.40 -12.78 2.97
N PHE A 73 14.02 -13.55 1.96
CA PHE A 73 12.88 -14.46 1.99
C PHE A 73 13.37 -15.88 2.14
N THR A 74 12.70 -16.67 2.97
CA THR A 74 13.04 -18.08 3.22
C THR A 74 11.76 -18.90 3.21
N TYR A 75 11.77 -20.03 2.52
CA TYR A 75 10.69 -21.02 2.52
C TYR A 75 11.26 -22.44 2.51
N PHE A 76 10.46 -23.40 2.94
CA PHE A 76 10.81 -24.79 2.89
C PHE A 76 10.19 -25.44 1.64
N ASP A 77 11.03 -26.02 0.79
CA ASP A 77 10.61 -26.78 -0.39
C ASP A 77 10.37 -28.22 0.03
N PHE A 78 9.10 -28.60 0.15
CA PHE A 78 8.69 -29.92 0.62
C PHE A 78 9.00 -31.04 -0.38
N ASP A 79 9.08 -30.72 -1.68
CA ASP A 79 9.36 -31.72 -2.72
C ASP A 79 10.77 -32.27 -2.64
N ILE A 80 11.72 -31.41 -2.34
CA ILE A 80 13.16 -31.76 -2.24
C ILE A 80 13.69 -31.67 -0.80
N GLN A 81 12.83 -31.36 0.17
CA GLN A 81 13.16 -31.31 1.61
C GLN A 81 14.31 -30.37 1.94
N VAL A 82 14.36 -29.20 1.32
CA VAL A 82 15.42 -28.19 1.48
C VAL A 82 14.85 -26.82 1.76
N GLU A 83 15.47 -26.09 2.72
CA GLU A 83 15.18 -24.68 2.90
C GLU A 83 15.82 -23.88 1.75
N LYS A 84 15.04 -23.05 1.10
CA LYS A 84 15.46 -22.15 0.02
C LYS A 84 15.31 -20.70 0.47
N GLN A 85 16.16 -19.85 -0.04
CA GLN A 85 16.11 -18.42 0.23
C GLN A 85 16.49 -17.60 -0.98
N TRP A 86 15.98 -16.35 -1.02
CA TRP A 86 16.42 -15.33 -1.94
C TRP A 86 16.44 -13.95 -1.27
N GLY A 87 17.14 -13.02 -1.91
CA GLY A 87 17.28 -11.66 -1.39
C GLY A 87 16.44 -10.63 -2.14
N PHE A 88 16.66 -9.37 -1.78
CA PHE A 88 15.95 -8.19 -2.25
C PHE A 88 15.71 -8.16 -3.77
N SER A 89 16.76 -8.30 -4.57
CA SER A 89 16.64 -8.16 -6.04
C SER A 89 15.75 -9.23 -6.66
N GLN A 90 15.83 -10.47 -6.17
CA GLN A 90 15.01 -11.56 -6.66
C GLN A 90 13.56 -11.41 -6.21
N GLU A 91 13.35 -10.93 -4.99
CA GLU A 91 12.01 -10.61 -4.47
C GLU A 91 11.30 -9.56 -5.32
N ILE A 92 11.96 -8.43 -5.58
CA ILE A 92 11.41 -7.36 -6.42
C ILE A 92 11.09 -7.85 -7.83
N GLU A 93 11.96 -8.67 -8.42
CA GLU A 93 11.73 -9.20 -9.76
C GLU A 93 10.55 -10.19 -9.79
N SER A 94 10.44 -11.07 -8.80
CA SER A 94 9.33 -12.03 -8.67
C SER A 94 8.00 -11.31 -8.47
N THR A 95 7.95 -10.34 -7.57
CA THR A 95 6.74 -9.56 -7.28
C THR A 95 6.35 -8.68 -8.46
N ARG A 96 7.31 -8.08 -9.17
CA ARG A 96 7.04 -7.32 -10.40
C ARG A 96 6.35 -8.19 -11.46
N ARG A 97 6.84 -9.42 -11.68
CA ARG A 97 6.21 -10.36 -12.62
C ARG A 97 4.80 -10.74 -12.18
N LEU A 98 4.61 -10.98 -10.88
CA LEU A 98 3.28 -11.23 -10.33
C LEU A 98 2.34 -10.07 -10.64
N PHE A 99 2.73 -8.84 -10.32
CA PHE A 99 1.92 -7.63 -10.53
C PHE A 99 1.60 -7.38 -12.01
N GLN A 100 2.51 -7.72 -12.92
CA GLN A 100 2.31 -7.60 -14.37
C GLN A 100 1.32 -8.62 -14.93
N ASN A 101 1.23 -9.81 -14.35
CA ASN A 101 0.38 -10.89 -14.84
C ASN A 101 -0.96 -11.00 -14.08
N ALA A 102 -1.11 -10.31 -12.98
CA ALA A 102 -2.35 -10.29 -12.21
C ALA A 102 -3.31 -9.22 -12.72
N GLY A 103 -4.55 -9.60 -13.02
CA GLY A 103 -5.64 -8.67 -13.28
C GLY A 103 -6.18 -8.04 -11.98
N LEU A 104 -6.23 -8.85 -10.90
CA LEU A 104 -6.66 -8.42 -9.57
C LEU A 104 -5.87 -9.18 -8.51
N ILE A 105 -5.43 -8.46 -7.48
CA ILE A 105 -4.91 -9.04 -6.25
C ILE A 105 -5.74 -8.51 -5.09
N GLN A 106 -6.18 -9.40 -4.21
CA GLN A 106 -6.83 -9.06 -2.95
C GLN A 106 -6.04 -9.73 -1.83
N LEU A 107 -5.41 -8.93 -1.01
CA LEU A 107 -4.68 -9.36 0.18
C LEU A 107 -5.46 -8.86 1.40
N GLN A 108 -5.76 -9.77 2.30
CA GLN A 108 -6.39 -9.44 3.57
C GLN A 108 -5.53 -9.93 4.72
N TRP A 109 -5.13 -9.00 5.57
CA TRP A 109 -4.48 -9.33 6.82
C TRP A 109 -5.52 -9.72 7.87
N ASN A 110 -5.34 -10.91 8.42
CA ASN A 110 -6.22 -11.44 9.44
C ASN A 110 -5.61 -11.23 10.85
N GLN A 111 -5.64 -12.27 11.68
CA GLN A 111 -5.25 -12.21 13.08
C GLN A 111 -3.72 -12.08 13.25
N ILE A 112 -3.29 -11.21 14.16
CA ILE A 112 -1.93 -11.23 14.71
C ILE A 112 -1.84 -12.39 15.68
N ILE A 113 -1.00 -13.39 15.34
CA ILE A 113 -0.78 -14.59 16.16
C ILE A 113 0.23 -14.27 17.26
N SER A 114 1.31 -13.55 16.91
CA SER A 114 2.28 -13.05 17.87
C SER A 114 2.95 -11.78 17.38
N GLN A 115 3.31 -10.91 18.31
CA GLN A 115 4.07 -9.70 18.06
C GLN A 115 5.05 -9.47 19.22
N THR A 116 6.31 -9.31 18.89
CA THR A 116 7.38 -9.06 19.86
C THR A 116 8.25 -7.91 19.35
N LEU A 117 8.36 -6.86 20.15
CA LEU A 117 9.33 -5.78 19.92
C LEU A 117 10.63 -6.15 20.63
N PHE A 118 11.77 -6.03 19.96
CA PHE A 118 13.07 -6.27 20.57
C PHE A 118 13.48 -5.09 21.49
N GLU A 119 14.42 -5.34 22.41
CA GLU A 119 14.76 -4.40 23.49
C GLU A 119 15.19 -3.01 23.01
N ASP A 120 15.85 -2.93 21.84
CA ASP A 120 16.30 -1.68 21.25
C ASP A 120 15.20 -0.92 20.48
N SER A 121 13.98 -1.47 20.42
CA SER A 121 12.84 -0.93 19.67
C SER A 121 13.11 -0.70 18.18
N THR A 122 14.22 -1.22 17.63
CA THR A 122 14.56 -1.08 16.21
C THR A 122 14.18 -2.29 15.38
N GLN A 123 13.80 -3.40 16.01
CA GLN A 123 13.32 -4.59 15.34
C GLN A 123 12.04 -5.11 16.01
N ALA A 124 11.19 -5.74 15.20
CA ALA A 124 9.99 -6.41 15.65
C ALA A 124 9.80 -7.74 14.90
N ARG A 125 9.38 -8.79 15.62
CA ARG A 125 8.89 -10.03 15.02
C ARG A 125 7.38 -10.04 15.04
N ILE A 126 6.75 -10.31 13.91
CA ILE A 126 5.31 -10.42 13.77
C ILE A 126 4.97 -11.72 13.04
N VAL A 127 4.12 -12.53 13.67
CA VAL A 127 3.44 -13.66 12.99
C VAL A 127 1.99 -13.26 12.79
N ARG A 128 1.55 -13.22 11.56
CA ARG A 128 0.20 -12.78 11.18
C ARG A 128 -0.39 -13.68 10.11
N SER A 129 -1.65 -14.02 10.23
CA SER A 129 -2.38 -14.74 9.20
C SER A 129 -2.88 -13.81 8.11
N PHE A 130 -3.01 -14.36 6.90
CA PHE A 130 -3.52 -13.65 5.73
C PHE A 130 -4.41 -14.54 4.87
N SER A 131 -5.23 -13.91 4.04
CA SER A 131 -5.94 -14.51 2.93
C SER A 131 -5.56 -13.77 1.64
N LEU A 132 -5.19 -14.52 0.61
CA LEU A 132 -4.74 -13.97 -0.67
C LEU A 132 -5.57 -14.55 -1.81
N THR A 133 -6.11 -13.68 -2.66
CA THR A 133 -6.72 -14.07 -3.93
C THR A 133 -6.03 -13.33 -5.07
N ILE A 134 -5.59 -14.06 -6.08
CA ILE A 134 -4.96 -13.53 -7.28
C ILE A 134 -5.75 -14.03 -8.49
N ASN A 135 -6.30 -13.10 -9.27
CA ASN A 135 -6.90 -13.40 -10.57
C ASN A 135 -5.86 -13.07 -11.64
N LEU A 136 -5.41 -14.06 -12.38
CA LEU A 136 -4.47 -13.85 -13.49
C LEU A 136 -5.22 -13.37 -14.74
N GLU A 137 -4.55 -12.61 -15.60
CA GLU A 137 -5.13 -12.13 -16.87
C GLU A 137 -5.60 -13.26 -17.79
N GLY A 138 -5.03 -14.47 -17.66
CA GLY A 138 -5.46 -15.68 -18.37
C GLY A 138 -6.77 -16.30 -17.88
N GLY A 139 -7.37 -15.77 -16.81
CA GLY A 139 -8.61 -16.26 -16.21
C GLY A 139 -8.41 -17.27 -15.07
N ASP A 140 -7.20 -17.69 -14.79
CA ASP A 140 -6.89 -18.55 -13.64
C ASP A 140 -7.01 -17.75 -12.34
N VAL A 141 -7.54 -18.39 -11.30
CA VAL A 141 -7.70 -17.83 -9.97
C VAL A 141 -6.92 -18.66 -8.97
N PHE A 142 -5.96 -18.00 -8.33
CA PHE A 142 -5.24 -18.57 -7.20
C PHE A 142 -5.82 -18.05 -5.89
N ARG A 143 -5.98 -18.94 -4.89
CA ARG A 143 -6.37 -18.60 -3.53
C ARG A 143 -5.46 -19.32 -2.55
N GLY A 144 -4.98 -18.58 -1.55
CA GLY A 144 -4.16 -19.12 -0.49
C GLY A 144 -4.44 -18.41 0.83
N ASP A 145 -4.45 -19.20 1.89
CA ASP A 145 -4.48 -18.73 3.26
C ASP A 145 -3.21 -19.24 3.93
N GLY A 146 -2.62 -18.43 4.79
CA GLY A 146 -1.37 -18.82 5.43
C GLY A 146 -0.96 -17.89 6.56
N ASN A 147 0.26 -18.10 7.03
CA ASN A 147 0.88 -17.26 8.04
C ASN A 147 2.21 -16.72 7.51
N VAL A 148 2.43 -15.42 7.72
CA VAL A 148 3.74 -14.82 7.52
C VAL A 148 4.46 -14.72 8.87
N ASN A 149 5.76 -14.97 8.87
CA ASN A 149 6.65 -14.66 9.98
C ASN A 149 7.62 -13.58 9.49
N PHE A 150 7.33 -12.33 9.87
CA PHE A 150 8.09 -11.15 9.49
C PHE A 150 9.04 -10.72 10.60
N ILE A 151 10.27 -10.36 10.23
CA ILE A 151 11.13 -9.50 11.03
C ILE A 151 11.13 -8.14 10.35
N LEU A 152 10.59 -7.16 11.04
CA LEU A 152 10.67 -5.75 10.62
C LEU A 152 11.88 -5.10 11.28
N SER A 153 12.46 -4.11 10.59
CA SER A 153 13.55 -3.26 11.09
C SER A 153 13.27 -1.80 10.81
N ARG A 154 13.85 -0.91 11.62
CA ARG A 154 13.88 0.54 11.38
C ARG A 154 15.19 1.12 11.90
N SER A 155 15.63 2.23 11.34
CA SER A 155 16.90 2.85 11.70
C SER A 155 16.93 3.48 13.10
N ALA A 156 15.76 3.93 13.59
CA ALA A 156 15.54 4.47 14.93
C ALA A 156 14.05 4.47 15.27
N GLU A 157 13.71 4.65 16.54
CA GLU A 157 12.33 4.82 16.97
C GLU A 157 11.66 5.99 16.23
N GLY A 158 10.39 5.80 15.80
CA GLY A 158 9.66 6.78 15.00
C GLY A 158 10.00 6.81 13.51
N GLN A 159 10.99 6.04 13.05
CA GLN A 159 11.27 5.87 11.63
C GLN A 159 10.41 4.77 11.01
N ALA A 160 10.31 4.80 9.68
CA ALA A 160 9.53 3.82 8.91
C ALA A 160 10.04 2.40 9.13
N TRP A 161 9.10 1.49 9.36
CA TRP A 161 9.37 0.07 9.38
C TRP A 161 9.63 -0.47 7.98
N LYS A 162 10.60 -1.39 7.89
CA LYS A 162 10.95 -2.12 6.67
C LYS A 162 11.00 -3.60 6.94
N LEU A 163 10.61 -4.41 5.96
CA LEU A 163 10.70 -5.84 6.02
C LEU A 163 12.15 -6.29 5.83
N LEU A 164 12.75 -6.81 6.89
CA LEU A 164 14.12 -7.33 6.90
C LEU A 164 14.15 -8.81 6.52
N ARG A 165 13.21 -9.59 7.07
CA ARG A 165 13.11 -11.04 6.78
C ARG A 165 11.66 -11.45 6.67
N TRP A 166 11.41 -12.33 5.73
CA TRP A 166 10.15 -13.05 5.58
C TRP A 166 10.45 -14.56 5.59
N ARG A 167 9.87 -15.25 6.54
CA ARG A 167 9.81 -16.71 6.51
C ARG A 167 8.38 -17.12 6.19
N ASP A 168 8.24 -17.85 5.09
CA ASP A 168 6.96 -18.48 4.76
C ASP A 168 6.79 -19.72 5.63
N GLU A 169 5.70 -19.75 6.40
CA GLU A 169 5.31 -20.88 7.24
C GLU A 169 4.02 -21.55 6.70
N SER A 170 3.66 -21.25 5.45
CA SER A 170 2.53 -21.89 4.79
C SER A 170 2.88 -23.32 4.40
N GLU A 171 2.04 -24.26 4.78
CA GLU A 171 2.05 -25.64 4.27
C GLU A 171 1.25 -25.63 2.95
N LEU A 172 1.92 -25.36 1.83
CA LEU A 172 1.32 -25.43 0.48
C LEU A 172 1.60 -26.78 -0.16
#